data_a9a882083d9e16eb6afd9f839edd9180
#
_entry.id   a9a882083d9e16eb6afd9f839edd9180
#
_cell.length_a   1.000
_cell.length_b   1.000
_cell.length_c   1.000
_cell.angle_alpha   90.00
_cell.angle_beta   90.00
_cell.angle_gamma   90.00
#
_symmetry.space_group_name_H-M   'P 1'
#
loop_
_entity.id
_entity.type
_entity.pdbx_description
1 polymer ?
#
loop_
_entity_poly.entity_id
_entity_poly.type
_entity_poly.pdbx_seq_one_letter_code
_entity_poly.pdbx_strand_id
1 'polypeptide(L)'
;MKKYTAILAFLISLSPAMAEDNVFFGDKINSITLYGTQSAGSGTLLKLVQPGLWDISPQTFVMFQYSQPIKFFRLDSRLNLNIGQNFAYNSSSGLSFFGMGISIDTALLQYDGWYMGIGIGPFMRGTMDYWVESRLVFEEKFFIGKNINERWNFEIATIHFSNGNFTKTNEGFNFAGVSVGYKF
;
A
#
# COMPACT_ATOMS: atom_id res chain seq x y z
N MET A 1 -17.64 15.94 3.13
CA MET A 1 -17.00 15.87 1.82
C MET A 1 -16.03 17.03 1.52
N LYS A 2 -16.36 18.32 1.77
CA LYS A 2 -15.49 19.46 1.41
C LYS A 2 -14.10 19.51 2.09
N LYS A 3 -13.92 18.91 3.28
CA LYS A 3 -12.63 18.94 4.01
C LYS A 3 -11.55 18.02 3.41
N TYR A 4 -11.93 16.91 2.78
CA TYR A 4 -10.97 15.95 2.20
C TYR A 4 -10.48 16.36 0.82
N THR A 5 -11.31 17.08 0.07
CA THR A 5 -10.94 17.63 -1.25
C THR A 5 -9.80 18.68 -1.13
N ALA A 6 -9.78 19.45 -0.04
CA ALA A 6 -8.75 20.43 0.20
C ALA A 6 -7.38 19.80 0.54
N ILE A 7 -7.37 18.69 1.30
CA ILE A 7 -6.13 17.98 1.65
C ILE A 7 -5.54 17.31 0.40
N LEU A 8 -6.35 16.69 -0.44
CA LEU A 8 -5.90 16.08 -1.69
C LEU A 8 -5.36 17.13 -2.67
N ALA A 9 -6.03 18.28 -2.80
CA ALA A 9 -5.58 19.40 -3.64
C ALA A 9 -4.27 20.00 -3.13
N PHE A 10 -4.08 20.09 -1.81
CA PHE A 10 -2.85 20.58 -1.20
C PHE A 10 -1.68 19.63 -1.42
N LEU A 11 -1.88 18.33 -1.28
CA LEU A 11 -0.86 17.32 -1.55
C LEU A 11 -0.44 17.30 -3.03
N ILE A 12 -1.38 17.46 -3.95
CA ILE A 12 -1.10 17.54 -5.39
C ILE A 12 -0.33 18.84 -5.74
N SER A 13 -0.57 19.95 -5.03
CA SER A 13 0.11 21.21 -5.28
C SER A 13 1.56 21.27 -4.79
N LEU A 14 1.93 20.44 -3.82
CA LEU A 14 3.31 20.35 -3.28
C LEU A 14 4.28 19.57 -4.16
N SER A 15 3.76 18.71 -5.02
CA SER A 15 4.56 17.75 -5.79
C SER A 15 5.48 18.34 -6.88
N PRO A 16 5.16 19.44 -7.58
CA PRO A 16 6.01 19.95 -8.65
C PRO A 16 7.26 20.70 -8.18
N ALA A 17 7.30 21.15 -6.92
CA ALA A 17 8.34 22.06 -6.43
C ALA A 17 9.60 21.34 -5.89
N MET A 18 9.57 20.03 -5.74
CA MET A 18 10.63 19.25 -5.09
C MET A 18 11.26 18.17 -5.98
N ALA A 19 11.02 18.19 -7.26
CA ALA A 19 11.59 17.26 -8.21
C ALA A 19 13.00 17.69 -8.63
N GLU A 20 13.98 17.44 -7.78
CA GLU A 20 15.36 17.26 -8.23
C GLU A 20 15.53 15.83 -8.78
N ASP A 21 16.42 15.66 -9.74
CA ASP A 21 16.66 14.44 -10.54
C ASP A 21 17.05 13.15 -9.78
N ASN A 22 16.93 13.13 -8.47
CA ASN A 22 17.22 11.98 -7.60
C ASN A 22 15.93 11.25 -7.17
N VAL A 23 15.52 10.57 -7.80
CA VAL A 23 14.56 9.71 -8.32
C VAL A 23 14.10 8.57 -7.43
N PHE A 24 12.89 8.71 -6.95
CA PHE A 24 12.10 7.72 -6.25
C PHE A 24 11.96 6.41 -7.05
N PHE A 25 11.38 6.44 -8.17
CA PHE A 25 11.27 5.37 -9.15
C PHE A 25 11.95 5.76 -10.45
N GLY A 26 12.90 6.63 -10.42
CA GLY A 26 13.42 7.34 -11.55
C GLY A 26 14.38 6.64 -12.43
N ASP A 27 14.79 5.56 -11.98
CA ASP A 27 15.40 4.64 -12.89
C ASP A 27 14.22 4.00 -13.62
N LYS A 28 14.16 4.12 -14.88
CA LYS A 28 13.21 3.44 -15.78
C LYS A 28 13.37 1.92 -15.70
N ILE A 29 13.46 1.37 -14.49
CA ILE A 29 13.88 0.00 -14.19
C ILE A 29 12.74 -0.68 -13.43
N ASN A 30 12.45 -1.89 -13.83
CA ASN A 30 11.50 -2.74 -13.13
C ASN A 30 12.05 -3.13 -11.75
N SER A 31 11.16 -3.43 -10.82
CA SER A 31 11.55 -3.90 -9.51
C SER A 31 10.65 -5.02 -8.99
N ILE A 32 11.20 -5.79 -8.09
CA ILE A 32 10.45 -6.71 -7.25
C ILE A 32 10.58 -6.27 -5.80
N THR A 33 9.50 -6.37 -5.04
CA THR A 33 9.45 -5.97 -3.64
C THR A 33 8.76 -7.05 -2.83
N LEU A 34 9.34 -7.41 -1.69
CA LEU A 34 8.75 -8.33 -0.73
C LEU A 34 8.33 -7.55 0.51
N TYR A 35 7.05 -7.60 0.83
CA TYR A 35 6.46 -7.03 2.04
C TYR A 35 6.25 -8.12 3.09
N GLY A 36 6.63 -7.81 4.33
CA GLY A 36 6.26 -8.56 5.52
C GLY A 36 5.53 -7.64 6.48
N THR A 37 4.24 -7.91 6.72
CA THR A 37 3.38 -7.03 7.50
C THR A 37 2.59 -7.81 8.54
N GLN A 38 2.27 -7.12 9.64
CA GLN A 38 1.44 -7.62 10.73
C GLN A 38 0.10 -6.87 10.73
N SER A 39 -0.98 -7.55 11.10
CA SER A 39 -2.28 -6.89 11.22
C SER A 39 -2.24 -5.76 12.24
N ALA A 40 -2.77 -4.61 11.85
CA ALA A 40 -3.03 -3.45 12.68
C ALA A 40 -4.53 -3.31 13.03
N GLY A 41 -5.29 -4.39 12.85
CA GLY A 41 -6.71 -4.51 13.20
C GLY A 41 -7.68 -4.07 12.12
N SER A 42 -8.97 -4.26 12.38
CA SER A 42 -10.06 -3.78 11.52
C SER A 42 -10.26 -2.27 11.64
N GLY A 43 -11.01 -1.69 10.71
CA GLY A 43 -11.45 -0.29 10.75
C GLY A 43 -11.05 0.54 9.56
N THR A 44 -11.13 1.85 9.71
CA THR A 44 -11.06 2.82 8.62
C THR A 44 -9.64 3.04 8.08
N LEU A 45 -9.57 3.60 6.87
CA LEU A 45 -8.35 4.06 6.20
C LEU A 45 -7.47 4.98 7.09
N LEU A 46 -8.07 5.73 8.04
CA LEU A 46 -7.32 6.59 8.96
C LEU A 46 -6.29 5.82 9.81
N LYS A 47 -6.51 4.53 10.07
CA LYS A 47 -5.53 3.70 10.78
C LYS A 47 -4.20 3.56 10.02
N LEU A 48 -4.19 3.74 8.70
CA LEU A 48 -2.93 3.70 7.94
C LEU A 48 -1.89 4.70 8.45
N VAL A 49 -2.34 5.88 8.89
CA VAL A 49 -1.46 6.99 9.29
C VAL A 49 -1.50 7.29 10.79
N GLN A 50 -2.22 6.51 11.57
CA GLN A 50 -2.40 6.72 13.02
C GLN A 50 -2.06 5.45 13.82
N PRO A 51 -0.77 5.16 14.08
CA PRO A 51 -0.34 3.96 14.80
C PRO A 51 -0.97 3.78 16.19
N GLY A 52 -1.35 4.87 16.86
CA GLY A 52 -2.04 4.82 18.15
C GLY A 52 -3.45 4.20 18.11
N LEU A 53 -4.01 3.99 16.91
CA LEU A 53 -5.29 3.32 16.70
C LEU A 53 -5.14 1.85 16.30
N TRP A 54 -3.92 1.33 16.21
CA TRP A 54 -3.67 -0.04 15.82
C TRP A 54 -4.08 -1.01 16.92
N ASP A 55 -4.77 -2.05 16.51
CA ASP A 55 -5.12 -3.21 17.32
C ASP A 55 -4.44 -4.43 16.73
N ILE A 56 -3.27 -4.78 17.29
CA ILE A 56 -2.43 -5.85 16.75
C ILE A 56 -3.12 -7.18 16.96
N SER A 57 -3.52 -7.80 15.87
CA SER A 57 -4.10 -9.13 15.87
C SER A 57 -3.13 -10.17 15.30
N PRO A 58 -3.29 -11.47 15.63
CA PRO A 58 -2.37 -12.52 15.19
C PRO A 58 -2.61 -12.91 13.72
N GLN A 59 -2.36 -11.97 12.82
CA GLN A 59 -2.37 -12.17 11.37
C GLN A 59 -1.13 -11.56 10.75
N THR A 60 -0.49 -12.29 9.85
CA THR A 60 0.63 -11.81 9.05
C THR A 60 0.25 -11.82 7.57
N PHE A 61 0.48 -10.73 6.88
CA PHE A 61 0.31 -10.65 5.44
C PHE A 61 1.68 -10.49 4.76
N VAL A 62 2.00 -11.42 3.88
CA VAL A 62 3.20 -11.40 3.04
C VAL A 62 2.77 -11.12 1.62
N MET A 63 3.41 -10.13 0.98
CA MET A 63 3.08 -9.76 -0.39
C MET A 63 4.34 -9.64 -1.24
N PHE A 64 4.31 -10.26 -2.39
CA PHE A 64 5.27 -10.07 -3.48
C PHE A 64 4.67 -9.09 -4.48
N GLN A 65 5.43 -8.06 -4.84
CA GLN A 65 5.05 -7.02 -5.78
C GLN A 65 6.06 -6.95 -6.92
N TYR A 66 5.61 -7.08 -8.15
CA TYR A 66 6.37 -6.71 -9.34
C TYR A 66 5.93 -5.32 -9.79
N SER A 67 6.87 -4.43 -10.09
CA SER A 67 6.59 -3.03 -10.40
C SER A 67 7.24 -2.60 -11.70
N GLN A 68 6.50 -1.85 -12.50
CA GLN A 68 6.98 -1.13 -13.66
C GLN A 68 6.88 0.38 -13.43
N PRO A 69 7.96 1.16 -13.67
CA PRO A 69 7.90 2.61 -13.52
C PRO A 69 6.99 3.24 -14.57
N ILE A 70 6.14 4.15 -14.14
CA ILE A 70 5.24 4.91 -14.99
C ILE A 70 5.19 6.37 -14.54
N LYS A 71 4.59 7.23 -15.34
CA LYS A 71 4.14 8.57 -14.91
C LYS A 71 2.63 8.55 -14.80
N PHE A 72 2.11 8.90 -13.61
CA PHE A 72 0.69 9.06 -13.37
C PHE A 72 0.41 10.50 -12.96
N PHE A 73 -0.37 11.23 -13.75
CA PHE A 73 -0.58 12.68 -13.61
C PHE A 73 0.72 13.48 -13.45
N ARG A 74 1.78 13.12 -14.19
CA ARG A 74 3.14 13.69 -14.16
C ARG A 74 3.95 13.36 -12.89
N LEU A 75 3.39 12.62 -11.95
CA LEU A 75 4.08 12.13 -10.76
C LEU A 75 4.81 10.84 -11.05
N ASP A 76 5.95 10.65 -10.40
CA ASP A 76 6.67 9.38 -10.43
C ASP A 76 5.83 8.31 -9.74
N SER A 77 5.58 7.25 -10.46
CA SER A 77 4.67 6.20 -10.04
C SER A 77 5.18 4.83 -10.51
N ARG A 78 4.63 3.80 -9.93
CA ARG A 78 4.84 2.42 -10.38
C ARG A 78 3.50 1.71 -10.55
N LEU A 79 3.35 1.01 -11.68
CA LEU A 79 2.27 0.06 -11.89
C LEU A 79 2.71 -1.29 -11.32
N ASN A 80 1.92 -1.84 -10.43
CA ASN A 80 2.24 -3.03 -9.67
C ASN A 80 1.35 -4.21 -10.02
N LEU A 81 1.94 -5.40 -10.06
CA LEU A 81 1.26 -6.68 -9.94
C LEU A 81 1.57 -7.24 -8.54
N ASN A 82 0.55 -7.44 -7.74
CA ASN A 82 0.64 -7.88 -6.35
C ASN A 82 0.14 -9.32 -6.21
N ILE A 83 0.89 -10.15 -5.48
CA ILE A 83 0.48 -11.49 -5.07
C ILE A 83 0.74 -11.59 -3.58
N GLY A 84 -0.30 -11.93 -2.80
CA GLY A 84 -0.19 -11.93 -1.35
C GLY A 84 -0.87 -13.12 -0.68
N GLN A 85 -0.34 -13.46 0.49
CA GLN A 85 -0.88 -14.49 1.37
C GLN A 85 -1.07 -13.92 2.77
N ASN A 86 -2.30 -13.95 3.27
CA ASN A 86 -2.62 -13.70 4.67
C ASN A 86 -2.61 -15.02 5.44
N PHE A 87 -1.93 -15.03 6.58
CA PHE A 87 -1.89 -16.10 7.55
C PHE A 87 -2.61 -15.66 8.82
N ALA A 88 -3.78 -16.20 9.09
CA ALA A 88 -4.49 -16.04 10.35
C ALA A 88 -4.14 -17.19 11.27
N TYR A 89 -3.64 -16.90 12.47
CA TYR A 89 -3.13 -17.92 13.38
C TYR A 89 -4.22 -18.57 14.24
N ASN A 90 -5.40 -17.95 14.28
CA ASN A 90 -6.58 -18.52 14.96
C ASN A 90 -7.87 -18.04 14.28
N SER A 91 -8.98 -18.73 14.56
CA SER A 91 -10.29 -18.43 13.94
C SER A 91 -10.87 -17.07 14.35
N SER A 92 -10.47 -16.53 15.49
CA SER A 92 -10.92 -15.20 15.95
C SER A 92 -10.18 -14.04 15.28
N SER A 93 -9.03 -14.29 14.68
CA SER A 93 -8.24 -13.26 14.01
C SER A 93 -8.60 -13.08 12.53
N GLY A 94 -9.55 -13.85 12.00
CA GLY A 94 -9.99 -13.78 10.61
C GLY A 94 -9.66 -15.05 9.83
N LEU A 95 -9.70 -14.96 8.49
CA LEU A 95 -9.44 -16.07 7.60
C LEU A 95 -8.11 -15.91 6.86
N SER A 96 -7.37 -16.99 6.76
CA SER A 96 -6.24 -17.05 5.83
C SER A 96 -6.75 -16.98 4.39
N PHE A 97 -6.10 -16.19 3.56
CA PHE A 97 -6.42 -16.10 2.14
C PHE A 97 -5.18 -15.87 1.30
N PHE A 98 -5.21 -16.42 0.12
CA PHE A 98 -4.34 -16.03 -1.00
C PHE A 98 -5.07 -14.98 -1.83
N GLY A 99 -4.33 -14.05 -2.44
CA GLY A 99 -4.92 -13.06 -3.32
C GLY A 99 -3.93 -12.46 -4.30
N MET A 100 -4.48 -11.78 -5.30
CA MET A 100 -3.70 -11.04 -6.28
C MET A 100 -4.42 -9.76 -6.68
N GLY A 101 -3.62 -8.76 -7.10
CA GLY A 101 -4.16 -7.48 -7.50
C GLY A 101 -3.22 -6.70 -8.39
N ILE A 102 -3.72 -5.58 -8.87
CA ILE A 102 -2.94 -4.55 -9.55
C ILE A 102 -3.11 -3.24 -8.81
N SER A 103 -2.06 -2.46 -8.66
CA SER A 103 -2.14 -1.16 -8.02
C SER A 103 -1.24 -0.14 -8.71
N ILE A 104 -1.51 1.14 -8.46
CA ILE A 104 -0.61 2.23 -8.82
C ILE A 104 -0.14 2.86 -7.51
N ASP A 105 1.17 2.86 -7.30
CA ASP A 105 1.81 3.61 -6.23
C ASP A 105 2.36 4.90 -6.81
N THR A 106 2.14 6.01 -6.14
CA THR A 106 2.56 7.35 -6.57
C THR A 106 3.37 8.02 -5.48
N ALA A 107 4.55 8.51 -5.83
CA ALA A 107 5.35 9.34 -4.94
C ALA A 107 4.75 10.73 -4.84
N LEU A 108 4.49 11.16 -3.61
CA LEU A 108 4.01 12.51 -3.29
C LEU A 108 5.16 13.43 -2.90
N LEU A 109 6.18 12.91 -2.24
CA LEU A 109 7.37 13.62 -1.82
C LEU A 109 8.60 12.76 -2.08
N GLN A 110 9.68 13.40 -2.53
CA GLN A 110 10.97 12.77 -2.78
C GLN A 110 12.10 13.74 -2.42
N TYR A 111 13.10 13.26 -1.68
CA TYR A 111 14.27 14.04 -1.33
C TYR A 111 15.43 13.13 -0.91
N ASP A 112 16.60 13.28 -1.49
CA ASP A 112 17.85 12.58 -1.14
C ASP A 112 17.67 11.05 -0.97
N GLY A 113 17.03 10.43 -1.96
CA GLY A 113 16.73 8.99 -1.96
C GLY A 113 15.60 8.57 -1.01
N TRP A 114 15.11 9.46 -0.15
CA TRP A 114 13.87 9.27 0.61
C TRP A 114 12.67 9.55 -0.26
N TYR A 115 11.60 8.82 0.00
CA TYR A 115 10.34 9.05 -0.67
C TYR A 115 9.14 8.69 0.23
N MET A 116 8.02 9.33 -0.02
CA MET A 116 6.75 9.04 0.62
C MET A 116 5.66 9.07 -0.43
N GLY A 117 4.71 8.14 -0.33
CA GLY A 117 3.66 8.03 -1.31
C GLY A 117 2.45 7.25 -0.86
N ILE A 118 1.51 7.16 -1.79
CA ILE A 118 0.27 6.40 -1.64
C ILE A 118 0.11 5.42 -2.79
N GLY A 119 -0.59 4.34 -2.54
CA GLY A 119 -0.96 3.34 -3.53
C GLY A 119 -2.45 3.03 -3.47
N ILE A 120 -3.02 2.66 -4.61
CA ILE A 120 -4.41 2.20 -4.69
C ILE A 120 -4.57 1.22 -5.86
N GLY A 121 -5.41 0.21 -5.66
CA GLY A 121 -5.80 -0.69 -6.73
C GLY A 121 -6.75 -1.81 -6.31
N PRO A 122 -7.38 -2.49 -7.26
CA PRO A 122 -8.20 -3.66 -6.98
C PRO A 122 -7.33 -4.86 -6.59
N PHE A 123 -7.83 -5.63 -5.62
CA PHE A 123 -7.21 -6.86 -5.16
C PHE A 123 -8.28 -7.95 -4.99
N MET A 124 -8.04 -9.14 -5.57
CA MET A 124 -8.95 -10.27 -5.52
C MET A 124 -8.47 -11.27 -4.48
N ARG A 125 -9.33 -11.59 -3.50
CA ARG A 125 -9.07 -12.60 -2.46
C ARG A 125 -9.68 -13.95 -2.82
N GLY A 126 -9.00 -15.02 -2.48
CA GLY A 126 -9.51 -16.39 -2.66
C GLY A 126 -10.69 -16.73 -1.76
N THR A 127 -10.75 -16.13 -0.55
CA THR A 127 -11.83 -16.35 0.42
C THR A 127 -12.50 -15.03 0.78
N MET A 128 -13.72 -15.14 1.26
CA MET A 128 -14.55 -14.04 1.76
C MET A 128 -14.84 -14.28 3.24
N ASP A 129 -14.70 -13.26 4.07
CA ASP A 129 -15.00 -13.30 5.49
C ASP A 129 -16.19 -12.39 5.83
N TYR A 130 -16.65 -12.45 7.07
CA TYR A 130 -17.79 -11.64 7.52
C TYR A 130 -17.42 -10.17 7.81
N TRP A 131 -16.14 -9.83 7.89
CA TRP A 131 -15.67 -8.47 8.10
C TRP A 131 -15.77 -7.64 6.81
N VAL A 132 -15.48 -8.30 5.68
CA VAL A 132 -15.55 -7.69 4.36
C VAL A 132 -16.19 -8.70 3.41
N GLU A 133 -17.50 -8.61 3.24
CA GLU A 133 -18.31 -9.53 2.42
C GLU A 133 -18.06 -9.34 0.92
N SER A 134 -16.79 -9.40 0.51
CA SER A 134 -16.39 -9.31 -0.89
C SER A 134 -15.08 -10.04 -1.14
N ARG A 135 -14.99 -10.72 -2.28
CA ARG A 135 -13.71 -11.21 -2.78
C ARG A 135 -12.90 -10.12 -3.47
N LEU A 136 -13.58 -9.20 -4.16
CA LEU A 136 -12.96 -8.02 -4.72
C LEU A 136 -12.89 -6.94 -3.64
N VAL A 137 -11.68 -6.52 -3.32
CA VAL A 137 -11.39 -5.42 -2.39
C VAL A 137 -10.49 -4.39 -3.06
N PHE A 138 -10.39 -3.21 -2.48
CA PHE A 138 -9.38 -2.22 -2.82
C PHE A 138 -8.23 -2.33 -1.84
N GLU A 139 -7.03 -2.36 -2.37
CA GLU A 139 -5.79 -2.16 -1.65
C GLU A 139 -5.50 -0.66 -1.64
N GLU A 140 -5.44 -0.05 -0.48
CA GLU A 140 -4.93 1.30 -0.29
C GLU A 140 -3.66 1.22 0.56
N LYS A 141 -2.60 1.85 0.09
CA LYS A 141 -1.28 1.80 0.71
C LYS A 141 -0.76 3.19 1.00
N PHE A 142 -0.16 3.37 2.18
CA PHE A 142 0.72 4.49 2.49
C PHE A 142 2.11 3.94 2.77
N PHE A 143 3.14 4.58 2.23
CA PHE A 143 4.52 4.12 2.39
C PHE A 143 5.50 5.28 2.51
N ILE A 144 6.56 5.02 3.27
CA ILE A 144 7.77 5.84 3.35
C ILE A 144 8.93 4.92 3.09
N GLY A 145 9.82 5.31 2.19
CA GLY A 145 10.95 4.47 1.81
C GLY A 145 12.23 5.25 1.58
N LYS A 146 13.31 4.50 1.43
CA LYS A 146 14.63 5.01 1.07
C LYS A 146 15.29 4.08 0.07
N ASN A 147 15.87 4.67 -0.98
CA ASN A 147 16.83 3.98 -1.84
C ASN A 147 18.14 3.84 -1.07
N ILE A 148 18.54 2.61 -0.78
CA ILE A 148 19.82 2.30 -0.10
C ILE A 148 20.98 2.45 -1.08
N ASN A 149 20.75 2.06 -2.32
CA ASN A 149 21.64 2.25 -3.47
C ASN A 149 20.82 2.15 -4.77
N GLU A 150 21.48 2.11 -5.90
CA GLU A 150 20.84 2.03 -7.22
C GLU A 150 19.90 0.83 -7.40
N ARG A 151 20.14 -0.28 -6.68
CA ARG A 151 19.38 -1.54 -6.82
C ARG A 151 18.44 -1.83 -5.67
N TRP A 152 18.75 -1.42 -4.45
CA TRP A 152 18.02 -1.80 -3.26
C TRP A 152 17.27 -0.62 -2.66
N ASN A 153 16.03 -0.87 -2.26
CA ASN A 153 15.25 0.05 -1.45
C ASN A 153 14.62 -0.68 -0.26
N PHE A 154 14.27 0.11 0.73
CA PHE A 154 13.54 -0.31 1.92
C PHE A 154 12.33 0.60 2.11
N GLU A 155 11.19 0.03 2.49
CA GLU A 155 9.98 0.79 2.80
C GLU A 155 9.38 0.37 4.13
N ILE A 156 8.81 1.31 4.86
CA ILE A 156 7.81 1.08 5.88
C ILE A 156 6.47 1.37 5.22
N ALA A 157 5.53 0.44 5.33
CA ALA A 157 4.25 0.56 4.67
C ALA A 157 3.10 0.17 5.58
N THR A 158 1.96 0.83 5.37
CA THR A 158 0.66 0.39 5.87
C THR A 158 -0.25 0.11 4.68
N ILE A 159 -1.01 -0.97 4.77
CA ILE A 159 -1.90 -1.45 3.71
C ILE A 159 -3.29 -1.63 4.30
N HIS A 160 -4.28 -1.01 3.68
CA HIS A 160 -5.69 -1.15 4.00
C HIS A 160 -6.39 -1.92 2.89
N PHE A 161 -7.25 -2.85 3.27
CA PHE A 161 -8.13 -3.54 2.34
C PHE A 161 -9.58 -3.28 2.73
N SER A 162 -10.37 -2.83 1.76
CA SER A 162 -11.80 -2.57 1.94
C SER A 162 -12.57 -2.88 0.66
N ASN A 163 -13.88 -3.09 0.75
CA ASN A 163 -14.70 -3.26 -0.45
C ASN A 163 -15.29 -1.94 -0.97
N GLY A 164 -14.87 -0.79 -0.47
CA GLY A 164 -15.39 0.51 -0.89
C GLY A 164 -16.87 0.73 -0.60
N ASN A 165 -17.46 -0.02 0.34
CA ASN A 165 -18.90 -0.05 0.65
C ASN A 165 -19.79 -0.57 -0.49
N PHE A 166 -19.27 -1.41 -1.39
CA PHE A 166 -20.08 -2.07 -2.43
C PHE A 166 -20.95 -3.20 -1.87
N THR A 167 -20.66 -3.71 -0.67
CA THR A 167 -21.49 -4.66 0.06
C THR A 167 -21.88 -4.08 1.42
N LYS A 168 -22.82 -4.74 2.12
CA LYS A 168 -23.36 -4.24 3.40
C LYS A 168 -22.31 -4.17 4.50
N THR A 169 -21.38 -5.12 4.52
CA THR A 169 -20.34 -5.22 5.56
C THR A 169 -19.00 -4.82 4.98
N ASN A 170 -18.40 -3.80 5.56
CA ASN A 170 -17.09 -3.29 5.17
C ASN A 170 -16.36 -2.71 6.40
N GLU A 171 -15.93 -3.55 7.30
CA GLU A 171 -15.12 -3.10 8.43
C GLU A 171 -13.68 -2.80 8.02
N GLY A 172 -13.25 -3.32 6.87
CA GLY A 172 -11.88 -3.20 6.39
C GLY A 172 -10.88 -3.89 7.30
N PHE A 173 -9.66 -4.08 6.84
CA PHE A 173 -8.56 -4.57 7.66
C PHE A 173 -7.25 -3.93 7.24
N ASN A 174 -6.40 -3.72 8.23
CA ASN A 174 -5.17 -2.96 8.10
C ASN A 174 -3.97 -3.84 8.43
N PHE A 175 -2.90 -3.65 7.68
CA PHE A 175 -1.60 -4.25 7.92
C PHE A 175 -0.53 -3.16 7.98
N ALA A 176 0.47 -3.34 8.82
CA ALA A 176 1.64 -2.47 8.91
C ALA A 176 2.91 -3.30 8.93
N GLY A 177 3.95 -2.84 8.28
CA GLY A 177 5.19 -3.57 8.23
C GLY A 177 6.25 -2.93 7.35
N VAL A 178 7.15 -3.77 6.88
CA VAL A 178 8.33 -3.34 6.12
C VAL A 178 8.44 -4.09 4.81
N SER A 179 9.19 -3.53 3.89
CA SER A 179 9.53 -4.22 2.65
C SER A 179 10.97 -3.99 2.22
N VAL A 180 11.46 -4.91 1.42
CA VAL A 180 12.73 -4.79 0.71
C VAL A 180 12.46 -4.96 -0.78
N GLY A 181 12.94 -4.02 -1.58
CA GLY A 181 12.81 -4.03 -3.04
C GLY A 181 14.16 -4.12 -3.73
N TYR A 182 14.16 -4.81 -4.87
CA TYR A 182 15.31 -4.95 -5.78
C TYR A 182 14.94 -4.50 -7.19
N LYS A 183 15.74 -3.61 -7.75
CA LYS A 183 15.63 -3.05 -9.12
C LYS A 183 16.55 -3.80 -10.07
N PHE A 184 16.08 -4.10 -11.29
CA PHE A 184 16.83 -4.87 -12.32
C PHE A 184 16.49 -4.45 -13.74
#